data_ac68188105ba5a46328e39827cbd8d73
#
_entry.id   ac68188105ba5a46328e39827cbd8d73
#
_cell.length_a   1.000
_cell.length_b   1.000
_cell.length_c   1.000
_cell.angle_alpha   90.00
_cell.angle_beta   90.00
_cell.angle_gamma   90.00
#
_symmetry.space_group_name_H-M   'P 1'
#
loop_
_entity.id
_entity.type
_entity.pdbx_description
1 polymer ?
#
loop_
_entity_poly.entity_id
_entity_poly.type
_entity_poly.pdbx_seq_one_letter_code
_entity_poly.pdbx_strand_id
1 'polypeptide(L)'
;FISIACGAPAGENITELETGLNYTSDANFINTGVSRKIVSELRDEFLRNVWNLRSFPEGKRNCYKINITRGSKYLIMASFLYGNYDGLNMLPQFDLLLGANRWDTVKINNASVSLTFEIIYVPSLDYVHICMVETGLGTPFISAIELRTLRNDIYETRFGSLEKYIRWDLGSNRGY
;
A
#
# COMPACT_ATOMS: atom_id res chain seq x y z
N PHE A 1 -7.15 -6.54 -11.83
CA PHE A 1 -6.59 -6.67 -10.48
C PHE A 1 -5.08 -6.49 -10.54
N ILE A 2 -4.53 -5.59 -9.74
CA ILE A 2 -3.09 -5.29 -9.67
C ILE A 2 -2.69 -5.47 -8.20
N SER A 3 -1.65 -6.29 -7.94
CA SER A 3 -1.07 -6.48 -6.62
C SER A 3 0.43 -6.30 -6.72
N ILE A 4 0.98 -5.43 -5.91
CA ILE A 4 2.39 -5.01 -5.94
C ILE A 4 3.00 -5.27 -4.56
N ALA A 5 4.07 -6.08 -4.52
CA ALA A 5 4.92 -6.24 -3.35
C ALA A 5 6.04 -5.20 -3.43
N CYS A 6 5.94 -4.18 -2.58
CA CYS A 6 6.88 -3.08 -2.56
C CYS A 6 8.24 -3.54 -2.01
N GLY A 7 9.32 -3.18 -2.72
CA GLY A 7 10.66 -3.60 -2.34
C GLY A 7 11.02 -5.07 -2.62
N ALA A 8 10.14 -5.83 -3.26
CA ALA A 8 10.48 -7.16 -3.74
C ALA A 8 11.53 -7.08 -4.87
N PRO A 9 12.46 -8.06 -4.99
CA PRO A 9 13.42 -8.11 -6.09
C PRO A 9 12.76 -8.03 -7.46
N ALA A 10 13.42 -7.38 -8.42
CA ALA A 10 12.92 -7.27 -9.78
C ALA A 10 12.68 -8.65 -10.40
N GLY A 11 11.50 -8.86 -11.00
CA GLY A 11 11.11 -10.12 -11.62
C GLY A 11 10.61 -11.19 -10.63
N GLU A 12 10.64 -10.94 -9.33
CA GLU A 12 10.05 -11.85 -8.33
C GLU A 12 8.53 -11.68 -8.28
N ASN A 13 7.83 -12.80 -8.20
CA ASN A 13 6.41 -12.87 -7.90
C ASN A 13 6.22 -13.57 -6.55
N ILE A 14 5.44 -12.96 -5.67
CA ILE A 14 5.14 -13.49 -4.35
C ILE A 14 3.70 -13.98 -4.36
N THR A 15 3.51 -15.29 -4.15
CA THR A 15 2.18 -15.84 -3.92
C THR A 15 1.88 -15.84 -2.44
N GLU A 16 0.83 -15.13 -2.05
CA GLU A 16 0.30 -15.21 -0.72
C GLU A 16 -0.51 -16.51 -0.56
N LEU A 17 -0.07 -17.36 0.37
CA LEU A 17 -0.59 -18.74 0.48
C LEU A 17 -2.01 -18.80 1.00
N GLU A 18 -2.39 -17.88 1.88
CA GLU A 18 -3.72 -17.85 2.49
C GLU A 18 -4.80 -17.35 1.53
N THR A 19 -4.45 -16.32 0.74
CA THR A 19 -5.40 -15.68 -0.19
C THR A 19 -5.30 -16.19 -1.62
N GLY A 20 -4.19 -16.85 -1.97
CA GLY A 20 -3.87 -17.26 -3.34
C GLY A 20 -3.53 -16.09 -4.27
N LEU A 21 -3.38 -14.87 -3.74
CA LEU A 21 -3.07 -13.69 -4.53
C LEU A 21 -1.59 -13.66 -4.94
N ASN A 22 -1.35 -13.28 -6.20
CA ASN A 22 -0.02 -13.11 -6.73
C ASN A 22 0.36 -11.62 -6.75
N TYR A 23 1.46 -11.29 -6.09
CA TYR A 23 2.02 -9.94 -6.06
C TYR A 23 3.26 -9.89 -6.94
N THR A 24 3.34 -8.88 -7.79
CA THR A 24 4.53 -8.60 -8.61
C THR A 24 5.45 -7.62 -7.92
N SER A 25 6.75 -7.66 -8.24
CA SER A 25 7.71 -6.65 -7.80
C SER A 25 7.30 -5.25 -8.24
N ASP A 26 7.62 -4.26 -7.42
CA ASP A 26 7.37 -2.84 -7.69
C ASP A 26 8.38 -2.18 -8.65
N ALA A 27 9.38 -2.91 -9.15
CA ALA A 27 10.47 -2.38 -9.97
C ALA A 27 10.00 -1.64 -11.24
N ASN A 28 8.83 -1.98 -11.78
CA ASN A 28 8.26 -1.34 -12.97
C ASN A 28 7.37 -0.13 -12.67
N PHE A 29 7.13 0.18 -11.41
CA PHE A 29 6.18 1.23 -11.00
C PHE A 29 6.86 2.43 -10.35
N ILE A 30 8.11 2.25 -9.90
CA ILE A 30 8.90 3.27 -9.20
C ILE A 30 10.40 3.02 -9.43
N ASN A 31 11.17 4.11 -9.48
CA ASN A 31 12.63 4.08 -9.66
C ASN A 31 13.41 4.71 -8.49
N THR A 32 12.71 5.06 -7.40
CA THR A 32 13.31 5.64 -6.19
C THR A 32 13.16 4.70 -5.01
N GLY A 33 13.82 5.03 -3.91
CA GLY A 33 13.76 4.28 -2.67
C GLY A 33 14.65 3.04 -2.64
N VAL A 34 14.66 2.39 -1.49
CA VAL A 34 15.53 1.26 -1.16
C VAL A 34 14.68 0.07 -0.72
N SER A 35 14.92 -1.09 -1.33
CA SER A 35 14.28 -2.36 -0.91
C SER A 35 14.77 -2.78 0.47
N ARG A 36 13.83 -3.14 1.34
CA ARG A 36 14.08 -3.60 2.71
C ARG A 36 13.19 -4.81 3.02
N LYS A 37 13.47 -5.46 4.14
CA LYS A 37 12.66 -6.55 4.70
C LYS A 37 12.44 -6.29 6.18
N ILE A 38 11.26 -6.66 6.68
CA ILE A 38 11.02 -6.69 8.12
C ILE A 38 11.96 -7.66 8.80
N VAL A 39 12.15 -7.52 10.11
CA VAL A 39 12.96 -8.46 10.90
C VAL A 39 12.40 -9.88 10.79
N SER A 40 13.28 -10.88 10.82
CA SER A 40 12.90 -12.29 10.59
C SER A 40 11.89 -12.82 11.59
N GLU A 41 11.99 -12.34 12.83
CA GLU A 41 11.18 -12.77 13.97
C GLU A 41 9.69 -12.47 13.81
N LEU A 42 9.35 -11.46 13.00
CA LEU A 42 7.97 -11.07 12.74
C LEU A 42 7.34 -11.74 11.50
N ARG A 43 8.14 -12.41 10.66
CA ARG A 43 7.61 -12.90 9.37
C ARG A 43 6.51 -13.93 9.52
N ASP A 44 6.61 -14.80 10.51
CA ASP A 44 5.62 -15.86 10.74
C ASP A 44 4.26 -15.34 11.25
N GLU A 45 4.24 -14.07 11.70
CA GLU A 45 3.02 -13.41 12.20
C GLU A 45 2.24 -12.66 11.10
N PHE A 46 2.86 -12.48 9.92
CA PHE A 46 2.30 -11.64 8.85
C PHE A 46 2.28 -12.34 7.50
N LEU A 47 1.34 -11.94 6.66
CA LEU A 47 1.25 -12.38 5.28
C LEU A 47 2.51 -11.99 4.48
N ARG A 48 2.88 -12.82 3.50
CA ARG A 48 4.12 -12.66 2.72
C ARG A 48 4.19 -11.36 1.92
N ASN A 49 3.05 -10.80 1.55
CA ASN A 49 2.96 -9.56 0.78
C ASN A 49 3.51 -8.33 1.53
N VAL A 50 3.63 -8.39 2.87
CA VAL A 50 4.19 -7.31 3.69
C VAL A 50 5.57 -7.62 4.29
N TRP A 51 6.22 -8.73 3.93
CA TRP A 51 7.57 -9.05 4.40
C TRP A 51 8.65 -8.16 3.78
N ASN A 52 8.39 -7.70 2.53
CA ASN A 52 9.21 -6.71 1.87
C ASN A 52 8.56 -5.34 2.01
N LEU A 53 9.38 -4.32 1.90
CA LEU A 53 8.94 -2.93 1.84
C LEU A 53 9.94 -2.09 1.03
N ARG A 54 9.48 -0.97 0.49
CA ARG A 54 10.34 0.05 -0.09
C ARG A 54 10.36 1.26 0.83
N SER A 55 11.55 1.63 1.32
CA SER A 55 11.77 2.83 2.13
C SER A 55 12.32 3.96 1.28
N PHE A 56 12.04 5.20 1.66
CA PHE A 56 12.38 6.40 0.92
C PHE A 56 13.20 7.36 1.78
N PRO A 57 14.51 7.06 2.00
CA PRO A 57 15.38 7.93 2.77
C PRO A 57 15.72 9.23 2.06
N GLU A 58 15.48 9.29 0.75
CA GLU A 58 15.77 10.44 -0.10
C GLU A 58 14.52 10.96 -0.82
N GLY A 59 14.49 12.28 -1.05
CA GLY A 59 13.40 12.95 -1.75
C GLY A 59 12.19 13.20 -0.85
N LYS A 60 11.62 14.39 -0.95
CA LYS A 60 10.44 14.78 -0.15
C LYS A 60 9.15 14.08 -0.57
N ARG A 61 9.06 13.64 -1.83
CA ARG A 61 7.88 12.99 -2.40
C ARG A 61 8.30 11.87 -3.34
N ASN A 62 7.89 10.65 -3.05
CA ASN A 62 8.16 9.46 -3.85
C ASN A 62 6.84 8.81 -4.28
N CYS A 63 6.66 8.58 -5.57
CA CYS A 63 5.39 8.18 -6.14
C CYS A 63 5.49 6.92 -7.00
N TYR A 64 4.62 5.96 -6.76
CA TYR A 64 4.29 4.90 -7.70
C TYR A 64 3.40 5.46 -8.80
N LYS A 65 3.73 5.14 -10.06
CA LYS A 65 2.86 5.40 -11.20
C LYS A 65 2.25 4.08 -11.67
N ILE A 66 0.94 3.94 -11.54
CA ILE A 66 0.22 2.72 -11.86
C ILE A 66 -0.77 3.03 -12.98
N ASN A 67 -0.64 2.33 -14.13
CA ASN A 67 -1.56 2.46 -15.24
C ASN A 67 -2.88 1.76 -14.90
N ILE A 68 -3.99 2.46 -15.13
CA ILE A 68 -5.35 2.03 -14.83
C ILE A 68 -6.30 2.52 -15.93
N THR A 69 -7.53 2.03 -15.95
CA THR A 69 -8.51 2.46 -16.93
C THR A 69 -9.32 3.65 -16.39
N ARG A 70 -9.25 4.76 -17.11
CA ARG A 70 -10.05 5.96 -16.83
C ARG A 70 -11.54 5.62 -16.70
N GLY A 71 -12.20 6.20 -15.71
CA GLY A 71 -13.62 6.03 -15.47
C GLY A 71 -14.05 4.70 -14.85
N SER A 72 -13.16 3.71 -14.76
CA SER A 72 -13.40 2.49 -14.00
C SER A 72 -13.31 2.75 -12.49
N LYS A 73 -14.11 2.03 -11.71
CA LYS A 73 -14.10 2.16 -10.25
C LYS A 73 -13.11 1.17 -9.65
N TYR A 74 -12.23 1.65 -8.77
CA TYR A 74 -11.22 0.83 -8.09
C TYR A 74 -11.36 0.93 -6.58
N LEU A 75 -11.20 -0.19 -5.89
CA LEU A 75 -10.77 -0.23 -4.51
C LEU A 75 -9.24 -0.22 -4.52
N ILE A 76 -8.63 0.80 -3.95
CA ILE A 76 -7.18 0.93 -3.81
C ILE A 76 -6.84 0.72 -2.35
N MET A 77 -5.85 -0.15 -2.10
CA MET A 77 -5.36 -0.48 -0.77
C MET A 77 -3.85 -0.22 -0.71
N ALA A 78 -3.40 0.42 0.35
CA ALA A 78 -1.99 0.64 0.65
C ALA A 78 -1.69 0.09 2.05
N SER A 79 -0.73 -0.84 2.13
CA SER A 79 -0.38 -1.55 3.37
C SER A 79 1.03 -1.19 3.85
N PHE A 80 1.17 -1.04 5.16
CA PHE A 80 2.38 -0.58 5.82
C PHE A 80 2.67 -1.46 7.05
N LEU A 81 3.79 -2.16 7.04
CA LEU A 81 4.34 -2.87 8.20
C LEU A 81 5.77 -2.41 8.41
N TYR A 82 6.01 -1.68 9.51
CA TYR A 82 7.34 -1.17 9.82
C TYR A 82 8.32 -2.32 10.12
N GLY A 83 7.88 -3.27 11.00
CA GLY A 83 8.65 -4.46 11.31
C GLY A 83 10.12 -4.20 11.67
N ASN A 84 10.43 -3.01 12.19
CA ASN A 84 11.77 -2.54 12.57
C ASN A 84 12.84 -2.80 11.49
N TYR A 85 12.51 -2.63 10.21
CA TYR A 85 13.33 -2.96 9.04
C TYR A 85 14.71 -2.27 9.02
N ASP A 86 14.85 -1.13 9.70
CA ASP A 86 16.07 -0.32 9.77
C ASP A 86 16.85 -0.51 11.09
N GLY A 87 16.29 -1.25 12.06
CA GLY A 87 16.89 -1.49 13.37
C GLY A 87 16.89 -0.27 14.29
N LEU A 88 16.28 0.86 13.88
CA LEU A 88 16.32 2.11 14.64
C LEU A 88 15.23 2.20 15.70
N ASN A 89 14.20 1.38 15.59
CA ASN A 89 13.03 1.38 16.49
C ASN A 89 12.32 2.76 16.58
N MET A 90 12.46 3.56 15.52
CA MET A 90 11.89 4.90 15.38
C MET A 90 10.66 4.83 14.49
N LEU A 91 9.48 4.92 15.11
CA LEU A 91 8.19 4.78 14.41
C LEU A 91 7.91 6.03 13.58
N PRO A 92 7.89 5.94 12.23
CA PRO A 92 7.74 7.10 11.38
C PRO A 92 6.29 7.57 11.25
N GLN A 93 6.16 8.86 10.89
CA GLN A 93 4.91 9.46 10.47
C GLN A 93 5.13 10.24 9.17
N PHE A 94 4.28 10.02 8.15
CA PHE A 94 4.38 10.67 6.85
C PHE A 94 3.01 10.75 6.18
N ASP A 95 2.87 11.58 5.14
CA ASP A 95 1.61 11.70 4.41
C ASP A 95 1.54 10.72 3.25
N LEU A 96 0.35 10.13 3.06
CA LEU A 96 -0.04 9.31 1.92
C LEU A 96 -0.94 10.14 1.00
N LEU A 97 -0.59 10.23 -0.29
CA LEU A 97 -1.35 10.97 -1.29
C LEU A 97 -1.85 10.05 -2.40
N LEU A 98 -3.03 10.34 -2.90
CA LEU A 98 -3.57 9.79 -4.14
C LEU A 98 -3.65 10.92 -5.18
N GLY A 99 -2.81 10.85 -6.22
CA GLY A 99 -2.63 11.95 -7.16
C GLY A 99 -2.08 13.19 -6.45
N ALA A 100 -2.79 14.32 -6.55
CA ALA A 100 -2.44 15.57 -5.89
C ALA A 100 -3.06 15.71 -4.49
N ASN A 101 -4.03 14.88 -4.16
CA ASN A 101 -4.81 15.02 -2.94
C ASN A 101 -4.20 14.17 -1.81
N ARG A 102 -4.23 14.71 -0.60
CA ARG A 102 -3.89 13.93 0.59
C ARG A 102 -4.97 12.87 0.81
N TRP A 103 -4.55 11.62 0.89
CA TRP A 103 -5.41 10.50 1.21
C TRP A 103 -5.51 10.35 2.72
N ASP A 104 -4.35 10.21 3.39
CA ASP A 104 -4.29 10.08 4.86
C ASP A 104 -2.88 10.44 5.38
N THR A 105 -2.71 10.38 6.70
CA THR A 105 -1.40 10.37 7.35
C THR A 105 -1.12 8.99 7.89
N VAL A 106 -0.07 8.36 7.41
CA VAL A 106 0.45 7.11 7.95
C VAL A 106 1.21 7.41 9.24
N LYS A 107 0.67 6.96 10.35
CA LYS A 107 1.30 7.09 11.67
C LYS A 107 1.52 5.69 12.26
N ILE A 108 2.76 5.27 12.29
CA ILE A 108 3.12 3.99 12.89
C ILE A 108 3.15 4.16 14.41
N ASN A 109 2.32 3.42 15.13
CA ASN A 109 2.26 3.47 16.60
C ASN A 109 2.87 2.22 17.24
N ASN A 110 3.06 1.15 16.47
CA ASN A 110 3.65 -0.10 16.91
C ASN A 110 4.39 -0.75 15.71
N ALA A 111 5.60 -1.21 15.92
CA ALA A 111 6.42 -1.84 14.88
C ALA A 111 5.85 -3.16 14.37
N SER A 112 5.09 -3.87 15.20
CA SER A 112 4.49 -5.18 14.92
C SER A 112 3.00 -5.09 14.60
N VAL A 113 2.53 -3.97 14.05
CA VAL A 113 1.15 -3.80 13.59
C VAL A 113 1.14 -3.36 12.15
N SER A 114 0.43 -4.12 11.31
CA SER A 114 0.18 -3.72 9.92
C SER A 114 -0.96 -2.72 9.86
N LEU A 115 -0.74 -1.62 9.14
CA LEU A 115 -1.77 -0.63 8.82
C LEU A 115 -2.17 -0.77 7.36
N THR A 116 -3.46 -0.71 7.07
CA THR A 116 -3.99 -0.72 5.70
C THR A 116 -4.97 0.43 5.53
N PHE A 117 -4.69 1.29 4.55
CA PHE A 117 -5.57 2.36 4.11
C PHE A 117 -6.31 1.91 2.85
N GLU A 118 -7.60 2.20 2.78
CA GLU A 118 -8.45 1.83 1.65
C GLU A 118 -9.24 3.04 1.17
N ILE A 119 -9.33 3.17 -0.16
CA ILE A 119 -10.15 4.19 -0.80
C ILE A 119 -10.81 3.62 -2.05
N ILE A 120 -12.06 3.99 -2.29
CA ILE A 120 -12.73 3.73 -3.57
C ILE A 120 -12.53 4.98 -4.42
N TYR A 121 -11.98 4.77 -5.62
CA TYR A 121 -11.56 5.85 -6.49
C TYR A 121 -11.98 5.62 -7.94
N VAL A 122 -12.48 6.67 -8.58
CA VAL A 122 -12.77 6.70 -10.02
C VAL A 122 -11.78 7.64 -10.69
N PRO A 123 -10.78 7.12 -11.42
CA PRO A 123 -9.74 7.93 -12.03
C PRO A 123 -10.27 8.78 -13.19
N SER A 124 -9.79 10.00 -13.28
CA SER A 124 -9.99 10.90 -14.43
C SER A 124 -8.90 10.79 -15.49
N LEU A 125 -7.84 10.02 -15.22
CA LEU A 125 -6.69 9.76 -16.08
C LEU A 125 -6.47 8.25 -16.23
N ASP A 126 -5.67 7.85 -17.22
CA ASP A 126 -5.31 6.43 -17.45
C ASP A 126 -4.16 5.94 -16.55
N TYR A 127 -3.86 6.68 -15.51
CA TYR A 127 -2.92 6.31 -14.47
C TYR A 127 -3.31 6.94 -13.14
N VAL A 128 -2.73 6.41 -12.07
CA VAL A 128 -2.81 6.99 -10.73
C VAL A 128 -1.41 7.07 -10.12
N HIS A 129 -1.18 8.13 -9.36
CA HIS A 129 0.01 8.25 -8.51
C HIS A 129 -0.37 7.94 -7.05
N ILE A 130 0.37 7.04 -6.42
CA ILE A 130 0.32 6.79 -4.98
C ILE A 130 1.65 7.25 -4.42
N CYS A 131 1.61 8.29 -3.58
CA CYS A 131 2.83 8.97 -3.15
C CYS A 131 2.97 8.97 -1.63
N MET A 132 4.18 8.71 -1.16
CA MET A 132 4.61 8.94 0.22
C MET A 132 5.34 10.28 0.28
N VAL A 133 4.94 11.13 1.24
CA VAL A 133 5.52 12.47 1.42
C VAL A 133 6.10 12.58 2.82
N GLU A 134 7.40 12.93 2.86
CA GLU A 134 8.11 13.15 4.11
C GLU A 134 7.54 14.35 4.89
N THR A 135 7.37 14.19 6.20
CA THR A 135 6.92 15.23 7.13
C THR A 135 7.99 15.64 8.15
N GLY A 136 9.21 15.11 8.04
CA GLY A 136 10.29 15.30 9.02
C GLY A 136 10.18 14.39 10.25
N LEU A 137 9.23 13.45 10.27
CA LEU A 137 8.98 12.54 11.38
C LEU A 137 9.34 11.08 11.02
N GLY A 138 10.53 10.88 10.46
CA GLY A 138 11.07 9.59 10.08
C GLY A 138 10.92 9.29 8.59
N THR A 139 11.50 8.16 8.15
CA THR A 139 11.58 7.77 6.74
C THR A 139 10.26 7.16 6.26
N PRO A 140 9.64 7.72 5.20
CA PRO A 140 8.47 7.10 4.58
C PRO A 140 8.80 5.72 4.00
N PHE A 141 7.83 4.83 4.01
CA PHE A 141 7.94 3.50 3.41
C PHE A 141 6.58 2.97 2.98
N ILE A 142 6.54 1.85 2.25
CA ILE A 142 5.31 1.13 1.88
C ILE A 142 5.63 -0.35 1.68
N SER A 143 4.71 -1.24 2.08
CA SER A 143 4.88 -2.70 1.99
C SER A 143 4.13 -3.31 0.81
N ALA A 144 2.88 -2.94 0.58
CA ALA A 144 2.10 -3.47 -0.54
C ALA A 144 1.09 -2.44 -1.07
N ILE A 145 0.75 -2.58 -2.37
CA ILE A 145 -0.31 -1.82 -3.02
C ILE A 145 -1.21 -2.81 -3.77
N GLU A 146 -2.53 -2.65 -3.62
CA GLU A 146 -3.52 -3.43 -4.35
C GLU A 146 -4.55 -2.50 -5.01
N LEU A 147 -4.91 -2.82 -6.26
CA LEU A 147 -5.99 -2.17 -6.98
C LEU A 147 -6.95 -3.24 -7.49
N ARG A 148 -8.19 -3.20 -7.03
CA ARG A 148 -9.27 -4.12 -7.41
C ARG A 148 -10.34 -3.35 -8.17
N THR A 149 -10.64 -3.74 -9.40
CA THR A 149 -11.74 -3.17 -10.15
C THR A 149 -13.06 -3.56 -9.49
N LEU A 150 -13.90 -2.59 -9.24
CA LEU A 150 -15.24 -2.77 -8.69
C LEU A 150 -16.30 -2.61 -9.79
N ARG A 151 -17.46 -3.20 -9.58
CA ARG A 151 -18.63 -2.97 -10.42
C ARG A 151 -19.08 -1.53 -10.26
N ASN A 152 -19.59 -0.93 -11.34
CA ASN A 152 -20.02 0.47 -11.32
C ASN A 152 -21.30 0.72 -10.52
N ASP A 153 -22.10 -0.33 -10.32
CA ASP A 153 -23.39 -0.29 -9.59
C ASP A 153 -23.27 -0.43 -8.07
N ILE A 154 -22.03 -0.52 -7.54
CA ILE A 154 -21.77 -0.56 -6.11
C ILE A 154 -21.00 0.68 -5.67
N TYR A 155 -21.20 1.10 -4.43
CA TYR A 155 -20.53 2.30 -3.87
C TYR A 155 -20.70 3.54 -4.76
N GLU A 156 -21.95 3.85 -5.12
CA GLU A 156 -22.25 5.06 -5.88
C GLU A 156 -21.93 6.31 -5.07
N THR A 157 -21.26 7.27 -5.71
CA THR A 157 -20.93 8.55 -5.11
C THR A 157 -21.04 9.67 -6.13
N ARG A 158 -21.43 10.86 -5.67
CA ARG A 158 -21.38 12.09 -6.46
C ARG A 158 -19.96 12.67 -6.57
N PHE A 159 -19.02 12.16 -5.78
CA PHE A 159 -17.62 12.57 -5.74
C PHE A 159 -16.75 11.48 -6.36
N GLY A 160 -15.53 11.82 -6.77
CA GLY A 160 -14.60 10.90 -7.41
C GLY A 160 -14.00 9.83 -6.47
N SER A 161 -14.22 9.90 -5.16
CA SER A 161 -13.67 8.95 -4.18
C SER A 161 -14.55 8.79 -2.95
N LEU A 162 -14.40 7.63 -2.30
CA LEU A 162 -14.96 7.29 -0.99
C LEU A 162 -13.85 6.68 -0.14
N GLU A 163 -13.60 7.26 1.03
CA GLU A 163 -12.69 6.71 2.01
C GLU A 163 -13.40 5.69 2.90
N LYS A 164 -12.70 4.60 3.26
CA LYS A 164 -13.23 3.61 4.17
C LYS A 164 -13.24 4.16 5.59
N TYR A 165 -14.44 4.21 6.20
CA TYR A 165 -14.60 4.46 7.63
C TYR A 165 -14.51 3.15 8.43
N ILE A 166 -15.28 2.13 8.03
CA ILE A 166 -15.29 0.81 8.65
C ILE A 166 -15.72 -0.25 7.63
N ARG A 167 -15.19 -1.46 7.74
CA ARG A 167 -15.65 -2.65 7.03
C ARG A 167 -15.99 -3.74 8.04
N TRP A 168 -17.17 -4.30 7.93
CA TRP A 168 -17.61 -5.44 8.71
C TRP A 168 -17.64 -6.67 7.79
N ASP A 169 -16.98 -7.73 8.21
CA ASP A 169 -17.10 -9.04 7.57
C ASP A 169 -18.09 -9.87 8.37
N LEU A 170 -19.32 -9.98 7.85
CA LEU A 170 -20.42 -10.69 8.50
C LEU A 170 -20.49 -12.10 7.93
N GLY A 171 -19.97 -13.07 8.66
CA GLY A 171 -20.12 -14.49 8.36
C GLY A 171 -18.91 -15.15 7.68
N SER A 172 -17.77 -14.50 7.59
CA SER A 172 -16.51 -15.14 7.25
C SER A 172 -16.01 -15.96 8.44
N ASN A 173 -15.66 -17.22 8.17
CA ASN A 173 -14.94 -18.06 9.15
C ASN A 173 -13.43 -17.87 9.08
N ARG A 174 -12.96 -16.96 8.24
CA ARG A 174 -11.56 -16.59 8.04
C ARG A 174 -11.39 -15.15 8.52
N GLY A 175 -10.66 -14.96 9.61
CA GLY A 175 -10.38 -13.63 10.19
C GLY A 175 -9.46 -12.81 9.27
N TYR A 176 -10.04 -12.12 8.30
CA TYR A 176 -9.39 -11.13 7.45
C TYR A 176 -9.84 -9.73 7.84
#